data_53fc5200447bb9c63ec6997bb1f4b52f
#
_entry.id   53fc5200447bb9c63ec6997bb1f4b52f
#
_cell.length_a   1.000
_cell.length_b   1.000
_cell.length_c   1.000
_cell.angle_alpha   90.00
_cell.angle_beta   90.00
_cell.angle_gamma   90.00
#
_symmetry.space_group_name_H-M   'P 1'
#
loop_
_entity.id
_entity.type
_entity.pdbx_description
1 polymer ?
#
loop_
_entity_poly.entity_id
_entity_poly.type
_entity_poly.pdbx_seq_one_letter_code
_entity_poly.pdbx_strand_id
1 'polypeptide(L)'
;MVDGKEHSLLLHVLVVITAAAVGVGATYQPRIDPSDFKSQISNPYFLLVPGTRYQYLETVFGEMFNREITVTSETKAIMGIKCVSVHDVLSAKGEVREDTYDWYAQDKKGAVWYFGEATVEIKPGRRRTSAGSWEAGVGGALPGIVMPAEAKAGPPYRQEYYLNWAEDMGQIIAVGETVIVPAGTFTNCLRTKEWSLLESGSEKRWYAPQIGLVRSEAPGEVVVLMSIKRP
;
A
#
# COMPACT_ATOMS: atom_id res chain seq x y z
N MET A 1 11.13 38.69 -12.50
CA MET A 1 10.07 37.79 -12.95
C MET A 1 10.68 36.43 -13.13
N VAL A 2 10.58 35.56 -12.13
CA VAL A 2 11.09 34.18 -12.18
C VAL A 2 9.86 33.31 -12.14
N ASP A 3 9.64 32.66 -13.26
CA ASP A 3 8.48 31.81 -13.52
C ASP A 3 8.59 30.56 -12.65
N GLY A 4 7.73 30.47 -11.63
CA GLY A 4 7.68 29.35 -10.71
C GLY A 4 7.01 28.15 -11.38
N LYS A 5 7.81 27.20 -11.85
CA LYS A 5 7.30 25.88 -12.20
C LYS A 5 6.81 25.20 -10.92
N GLU A 6 5.50 25.19 -10.73
CA GLU A 6 4.86 24.34 -9.75
C GLU A 6 5.07 22.87 -10.16
N HIS A 7 5.98 22.19 -9.48
CA HIS A 7 6.08 20.74 -9.56
C HIS A 7 4.91 20.17 -8.75
N SER A 8 3.95 19.63 -9.47
CA SER A 8 2.86 18.84 -8.90
C SER A 8 3.45 17.59 -8.25
N LEU A 9 3.51 17.58 -6.92
CA LEU A 9 3.96 16.49 -6.08
C LEU A 9 2.76 15.60 -5.73
N LEU A 10 2.28 14.89 -6.71
CA LEU A 10 1.40 13.75 -6.53
C LEU A 10 1.86 12.70 -7.52
N LEU A 11 2.58 11.70 -7.02
CA LEU A 11 2.93 10.51 -7.79
C LEU A 11 1.70 9.62 -7.90
N HIS A 12 0.65 10.14 -8.53
CA HIS A 12 -0.45 9.40 -9.07
C HIS A 12 -0.73 9.89 -10.49
N VAL A 13 -0.14 9.18 -11.41
CA VAL A 13 -0.63 8.85 -12.76
C VAL A 13 -1.17 10.00 -13.59
N LEU A 14 -0.32 10.55 -14.43
CA LEU A 14 -0.78 11.06 -15.73
C LEU A 14 -0.59 9.94 -16.76
N VAL A 15 -1.65 9.24 -17.10
CA VAL A 15 -1.66 8.21 -18.13
C VAL A 15 -1.38 8.86 -19.49
N VAL A 16 -0.18 8.64 -20.03
CA VAL A 16 0.08 8.78 -21.47
C VAL A 16 -0.01 7.39 -22.07
N ILE A 17 -1.12 7.11 -22.75
CA ILE A 17 -1.34 5.86 -23.46
C ILE A 17 -0.43 5.82 -24.69
N THR A 18 0.68 5.11 -24.60
CA THR A 18 1.39 4.60 -25.75
C THR A 18 1.13 3.10 -25.84
N ALA A 19 0.33 2.69 -26.82
CA ALA A 19 0.05 1.29 -27.05
C ALA A 19 1.33 0.55 -27.48
N ALA A 20 1.94 -0.18 -26.56
CA ALA A 20 2.95 -1.20 -26.86
C ALA A 20 2.24 -2.55 -26.89
N ALA A 21 2.45 -3.30 -27.96
CA ALA A 21 1.90 -4.65 -28.16
C ALA A 21 2.39 -5.59 -27.04
N VAL A 22 1.48 -6.04 -26.20
CA VAL A 22 1.75 -6.94 -25.09
C VAL A 22 1.74 -8.37 -25.61
N GLY A 23 2.86 -9.06 -25.40
CA GLY A 23 2.86 -10.53 -25.49
C GLY A 23 1.84 -11.11 -24.50
N VAL A 24 1.07 -12.12 -24.94
CA VAL A 24 0.05 -12.80 -24.15
C VAL A 24 0.73 -13.55 -23.00
N GLY A 25 1.05 -12.85 -21.91
CA GLY A 25 1.35 -13.45 -20.61
C GLY A 25 0.07 -14.06 -20.05
N ALA A 26 0.20 -15.16 -19.30
CA ALA A 26 -0.95 -15.79 -18.65
C ALA A 26 -1.72 -14.73 -17.84
N THR A 27 -3.02 -14.63 -18.14
CA THR A 27 -3.93 -13.69 -17.46
C THR A 27 -3.90 -13.98 -15.96
N TYR A 28 -3.65 -12.96 -15.11
CA TYR A 28 -3.72 -13.10 -13.67
C TYR A 28 -5.15 -13.49 -13.29
N GLN A 29 -5.33 -14.65 -12.69
CA GLN A 29 -6.64 -15.16 -12.24
C GLN A 29 -6.45 -15.94 -10.93
N PRO A 30 -6.36 -15.23 -9.79
CA PRO A 30 -6.26 -15.90 -8.51
C PRO A 30 -7.57 -16.64 -8.19
N ARG A 31 -7.44 -17.84 -7.60
CA ARG A 31 -8.60 -18.52 -7.06
C ARG A 31 -8.98 -17.87 -5.73
N ILE A 32 -10.12 -17.22 -5.69
CA ILE A 32 -10.68 -16.60 -4.49
C ILE A 32 -11.90 -17.40 -4.05
N ASP A 33 -11.78 -18.07 -2.89
CA ASP A 33 -12.85 -18.78 -2.22
C ASP A 33 -13.07 -18.10 -0.85
N PRO A 34 -14.24 -17.51 -0.57
CA PRO A 34 -14.49 -16.83 0.71
C PRO A 34 -14.24 -17.72 1.93
N SER A 35 -14.45 -19.03 1.80
CA SER A 35 -14.20 -19.97 2.89
C SER A 35 -12.72 -20.11 3.26
N ASP A 36 -11.78 -19.68 2.40
CA ASP A 36 -10.35 -19.72 2.66
C ASP A 36 -9.84 -18.50 3.45
N PHE A 37 -10.69 -17.51 3.72
CA PHE A 37 -10.29 -16.29 4.41
C PHE A 37 -10.72 -16.26 5.88
N LYS A 38 -9.95 -15.50 6.69
CA LYS A 38 -10.17 -15.26 8.11
C LYS A 38 -10.56 -13.80 8.34
N SER A 39 -11.34 -13.56 9.40
CA SER A 39 -11.75 -12.20 9.80
C SER A 39 -10.66 -11.42 10.55
N GLN A 40 -9.52 -12.03 10.85
CA GLN A 40 -8.39 -11.39 11.55
C GLN A 40 -7.14 -11.48 10.70
N ILE A 41 -6.38 -10.39 10.67
CA ILE A 41 -5.07 -10.33 10.03
C ILE A 41 -4.01 -10.42 11.11
N SER A 42 -3.30 -11.56 11.14
CA SER A 42 -2.29 -11.92 12.14
C SER A 42 -0.92 -12.26 11.53
N ASN A 43 -0.74 -11.97 10.23
CA ASN A 43 0.57 -12.11 9.59
C ASN A 43 1.59 -11.26 10.36
N PRO A 44 2.74 -11.82 10.80
CA PRO A 44 3.66 -11.08 11.67
C PRO A 44 4.24 -9.81 11.03
N TYR A 45 4.34 -9.74 9.71
CA TYR A 45 4.87 -8.57 9.00
C TYR A 45 3.79 -7.63 8.47
N PHE A 46 2.52 -8.00 8.63
CA PHE A 46 1.37 -7.19 8.22
C PHE A 46 0.24 -7.37 9.23
N LEU A 47 0.53 -7.02 10.49
CA LEU A 47 -0.41 -7.19 11.59
C LEU A 47 -1.39 -6.01 11.63
N LEU A 48 -2.69 -6.29 11.52
CA LEU A 48 -3.75 -5.29 11.62
C LEU A 48 -4.64 -5.57 12.84
N VAL A 49 -4.31 -4.91 13.97
CA VAL A 49 -5.10 -4.97 15.20
C VAL A 49 -6.01 -3.74 15.26
N PRO A 50 -7.36 -3.90 15.28
CA PRO A 50 -8.27 -2.76 15.34
C PRO A 50 -7.97 -1.82 16.52
N GLY A 51 -7.99 -0.51 16.24
CA GLY A 51 -7.62 0.55 17.19
C GLY A 51 -6.15 0.94 17.16
N THR A 52 -5.28 0.18 16.48
CA THR A 52 -3.87 0.57 16.30
C THR A 52 -3.78 1.78 15.37
N ARG A 53 -2.94 2.75 15.75
CA ARG A 53 -2.61 3.92 14.95
C ARG A 53 -1.11 4.00 14.74
N TYR A 54 -0.71 4.28 13.51
CA TYR A 54 0.66 4.50 13.09
C TYR A 54 0.80 5.94 12.61
N GLN A 55 1.89 6.59 13.02
CA GLN A 55 2.26 7.93 12.55
C GLN A 55 3.53 7.81 11.75
N TYR A 56 3.52 8.30 10.51
CA TYR A 56 4.70 8.35 9.66
C TYR A 56 5.03 9.78 9.29
N LEU A 57 6.31 10.03 9.08
CA LEU A 57 6.81 11.19 8.35
C LEU A 57 7.22 10.75 6.96
N GLU A 58 6.62 11.35 5.97
CA GLU A 58 6.94 11.16 4.56
C GLU A 58 7.64 12.42 4.06
N THR A 59 8.77 12.25 3.38
CA THR A 59 9.54 13.34 2.78
C THR A 59 9.64 13.08 1.30
N VAL A 60 9.10 13.96 0.48
CA VAL A 60 9.08 13.85 -0.98
C VAL A 60 9.79 15.08 -1.56
N PHE A 61 10.96 14.89 -2.20
CA PHE A 61 11.83 15.95 -2.73
C PHE A 61 12.08 17.11 -1.75
N GLY A 62 12.17 16.79 -0.45
CA GLY A 62 12.38 17.76 0.63
C GLY A 62 11.10 18.38 1.22
N GLU A 63 9.95 18.14 0.64
CA GLU A 63 8.67 18.51 1.25
C GLU A 63 8.21 17.44 2.24
N MET A 64 7.66 17.88 3.40
CA MET A 64 7.27 16.98 4.49
C MET A 64 5.76 16.83 4.55
N PHE A 65 5.33 15.57 4.70
CA PHE A 65 3.95 15.17 4.90
C PHE A 65 3.83 14.34 6.18
N ASN A 66 2.70 14.44 6.86
CA ASN A 66 2.34 13.56 7.95
C ASN A 66 1.30 12.55 7.43
N ARG A 67 1.58 11.26 7.63
CA ARG A 67 0.67 10.17 7.29
C ARG A 67 0.21 9.49 8.57
N GLU A 68 -1.09 9.43 8.79
CA GLU A 68 -1.71 8.67 9.87
C GLU A 68 -2.46 7.47 9.30
N ILE A 69 -2.08 6.27 9.74
CA ILE A 69 -2.77 5.03 9.39
C ILE A 69 -3.49 4.50 10.63
N THR A 70 -4.78 4.30 10.54
CA THR A 70 -5.62 3.73 11.61
C THR A 70 -6.24 2.41 11.15
N VAL A 71 -5.96 1.33 11.87
CA VAL A 71 -6.70 0.09 11.72
C VAL A 71 -8.07 0.27 12.37
N THR A 72 -9.13 0.36 11.58
CA THR A 72 -10.47 0.62 12.09
C THR A 72 -11.11 -0.65 12.66
N SER A 73 -12.21 -0.51 13.39
CA SER A 73 -13.06 -1.64 13.77
C SER A 73 -14.08 -2.01 12.67
N GLU A 74 -14.13 -1.22 11.62
CA GLU A 74 -15.04 -1.41 10.50
C GLU A 74 -14.55 -2.50 9.56
N THR A 75 -15.47 -3.10 8.85
CA THR A 75 -15.20 -4.12 7.85
C THR A 75 -16.05 -3.90 6.63
N LYS A 76 -15.54 -4.28 5.47
CA LYS A 76 -16.30 -4.27 4.21
C LYS A 76 -16.37 -5.67 3.63
N ALA A 77 -17.54 -6.06 3.15
CA ALA A 77 -17.70 -7.32 2.43
C ALA A 77 -17.36 -7.11 0.95
N ILE A 78 -16.30 -7.76 0.45
CA ILE A 78 -15.87 -7.71 -0.96
C ILE A 78 -15.75 -9.15 -1.46
N MET A 79 -16.36 -9.49 -2.58
CA MET A 79 -16.40 -10.86 -3.12
C MET A 79 -16.87 -11.91 -2.09
N GLY A 80 -17.74 -11.54 -1.13
CA GLY A 80 -18.20 -12.41 -0.05
C GLY A 80 -17.20 -12.60 1.11
N ILE A 81 -16.07 -11.90 1.08
CA ILE A 81 -15.01 -11.93 2.11
C ILE A 81 -15.14 -10.71 3.01
N LYS A 82 -15.06 -10.92 4.33
CA LYS A 82 -15.05 -9.83 5.30
C LYS A 82 -13.65 -9.23 5.41
N CYS A 83 -13.43 -8.10 4.73
CA CYS A 83 -12.16 -7.36 4.74
C CYS A 83 -12.07 -6.41 5.93
N VAL A 84 -10.90 -6.32 6.54
CA VAL A 84 -10.54 -5.29 7.52
C VAL A 84 -10.38 -3.97 6.79
N SER A 85 -10.94 -2.89 7.36
CA SER A 85 -10.81 -1.55 6.81
C SER A 85 -9.70 -0.78 7.54
N VAL A 86 -8.77 -0.23 6.77
CA VAL A 86 -7.68 0.63 7.25
C VAL A 86 -7.89 2.03 6.70
N HIS A 87 -7.85 3.03 7.57
CA HIS A 87 -7.98 4.43 7.18
C HIS A 87 -6.61 5.08 7.15
N ASP A 88 -6.20 5.57 6.00
CA ASP A 88 -4.93 6.24 5.74
C ASP A 88 -5.18 7.70 5.37
N VAL A 89 -4.57 8.64 6.09
CA VAL A 89 -4.71 10.07 5.86
C VAL A 89 -3.34 10.71 5.68
N LEU A 90 -3.10 11.26 4.51
CA LEU A 90 -1.92 12.08 4.21
C LEU A 90 -2.25 13.55 4.36
N SER A 91 -1.41 14.29 5.09
CA SER A 91 -1.58 15.73 5.31
C SER A 91 -0.27 16.49 5.17
N ALA A 92 -0.37 17.74 4.73
CA ALA A 92 0.76 18.68 4.68
C ALA A 92 0.32 20.03 5.21
N LYS A 93 1.11 20.65 6.08
CA LYS A 93 0.85 21.99 6.67
C LYS A 93 -0.54 22.08 7.34
N GLY A 94 -1.00 20.97 7.94
CA GLY A 94 -2.30 20.88 8.61
C GLY A 94 -3.51 20.70 7.67
N GLU A 95 -3.29 20.54 6.37
CA GLU A 95 -4.36 20.27 5.40
C GLU A 95 -4.27 18.82 4.89
N VAL A 96 -5.41 18.14 4.82
CA VAL A 96 -5.50 16.80 4.23
C VAL A 96 -5.24 16.91 2.72
N ARG A 97 -4.38 16.03 2.22
CA ARG A 97 -4.01 15.86 0.81
C ARG A 97 -4.63 14.62 0.21
N GLU A 98 -4.72 13.55 1.02
CA GLU A 98 -5.30 12.29 0.63
C GLU A 98 -6.03 11.66 1.83
N ASP A 99 -7.15 11.02 1.55
CA ASP A 99 -7.99 10.33 2.51
C ASP A 99 -8.44 9.01 1.87
N THR A 100 -7.89 7.89 2.37
CA THR A 100 -8.02 6.57 1.76
C THR A 100 -8.53 5.54 2.75
N TYR A 101 -9.44 4.69 2.30
CA TYR A 101 -9.83 3.47 2.99
C TYR A 101 -9.37 2.26 2.19
N ASP A 102 -8.48 1.48 2.76
CA ASP A 102 -7.94 0.24 2.21
C ASP A 102 -8.65 -0.98 2.77
N TRP A 103 -8.79 -2.06 1.99
CA TRP A 103 -9.46 -3.28 2.43
C TRP A 103 -8.57 -4.50 2.27
N TYR A 104 -8.31 -5.16 3.40
CA TYR A 104 -7.43 -6.32 3.49
C TYR A 104 -8.13 -7.53 4.09
N ALA A 105 -7.73 -8.73 3.66
CA ALA A 105 -8.11 -9.99 4.31
C ALA A 105 -6.94 -10.97 4.33
N GLN A 106 -6.91 -11.87 5.30
CA GLN A 106 -5.88 -12.90 5.39
C GLN A 106 -6.44 -14.26 5.05
N ASP A 107 -5.76 -15.00 4.17
CA ASP A 107 -6.13 -16.37 3.90
C ASP A 107 -5.71 -17.34 5.02
N LYS A 108 -6.21 -18.57 4.99
CA LYS A 108 -5.91 -19.62 5.97
C LYS A 108 -4.43 -20.03 5.98
N LYS A 109 -3.69 -19.78 4.87
CA LYS A 109 -2.25 -20.06 4.77
C LYS A 109 -1.41 -18.96 5.40
N GLY A 110 -1.98 -17.77 5.65
CA GLY A 110 -1.32 -16.65 6.29
C GLY A 110 -0.94 -15.50 5.35
N ALA A 111 -1.20 -15.60 4.05
CA ALA A 111 -0.97 -14.48 3.13
C ALA A 111 -2.04 -13.40 3.34
N VAL A 112 -1.63 -12.13 3.29
CA VAL A 112 -2.53 -10.98 3.34
C VAL A 112 -2.80 -10.50 1.93
N TRP A 113 -4.07 -10.36 1.63
CA TRP A 113 -4.60 -9.97 0.33
C TRP A 113 -5.18 -8.56 0.38
N TYR A 114 -4.96 -7.80 -0.67
CA TYR A 114 -5.52 -6.47 -0.88
C TYR A 114 -6.73 -6.57 -1.81
N PHE A 115 -7.85 -6.04 -1.36
CA PHE A 115 -9.14 -6.13 -2.04
C PHE A 115 -9.58 -4.80 -2.65
N GLY A 116 -8.77 -3.76 -2.52
CA GLY A 116 -9.04 -2.46 -3.11
C GLY A 116 -9.02 -1.32 -2.11
N GLU A 117 -9.31 -0.14 -2.64
CA GLU A 117 -9.30 1.11 -1.89
C GLU A 117 -10.39 2.08 -2.35
N ALA A 118 -10.72 3.01 -1.46
CA ALA A 118 -11.48 4.21 -1.78
C ALA A 118 -10.65 5.42 -1.41
N THR A 119 -10.07 6.08 -2.40
CA THR A 119 -9.19 7.23 -2.24
C THR A 119 -9.88 8.51 -2.63
N VAL A 120 -9.65 9.57 -1.84
CA VAL A 120 -10.04 10.94 -2.17
C VAL A 120 -8.80 11.82 -2.10
N GLU A 121 -8.28 12.20 -3.25
CA GLU A 121 -7.24 13.23 -3.33
C GLU A 121 -7.83 14.62 -3.23
N ILE A 122 -7.15 15.52 -2.50
CA ILE A 122 -7.53 16.91 -2.33
C ILE A 122 -6.42 17.80 -2.90
N LYS A 123 -6.61 18.24 -4.15
CA LYS A 123 -5.65 19.11 -4.85
C LYS A 123 -5.78 20.57 -4.40
N PRO A 124 -4.74 21.40 -4.60
CA PRO A 124 -4.80 22.84 -4.35
C PRO A 124 -6.08 23.46 -4.94
N GLY A 125 -6.73 24.36 -4.19
CA GLY A 125 -8.05 24.91 -4.56
C GLY A 125 -9.23 24.01 -4.21
N ARG A 126 -9.02 22.96 -3.41
CA ARG A 126 -10.05 22.00 -2.91
C ARG A 126 -10.74 21.16 -4.00
N ARG A 127 -10.09 20.94 -5.13
CA ARG A 127 -10.56 19.97 -6.12
C ARG A 127 -10.36 18.56 -5.57
N ARG A 128 -11.45 17.80 -5.42
CA ARG A 128 -11.45 16.40 -5.01
C ARG A 128 -11.47 15.49 -6.24
N THR A 129 -10.77 14.38 -6.16
CA THR A 129 -10.81 13.30 -7.16
C THR A 129 -10.76 11.95 -6.46
N SER A 130 -11.45 10.98 -7.01
CA SER A 130 -11.41 9.58 -6.58
C SER A 130 -10.54 8.71 -7.51
N ALA A 131 -9.64 9.35 -8.27
CA ALA A 131 -8.65 8.63 -9.06
C ALA A 131 -7.82 7.71 -8.15
N GLY A 132 -7.53 6.50 -8.60
CA GLY A 132 -6.89 5.47 -7.79
C GLY A 132 -7.87 4.48 -7.15
N SER A 133 -9.11 4.86 -6.84
CA SER A 133 -10.07 3.95 -6.21
C SER A 133 -10.40 2.75 -7.09
N TRP A 134 -10.42 1.57 -6.48
CA TRP A 134 -10.83 0.33 -7.13
C TRP A 134 -11.34 -0.69 -6.09
N GLU A 135 -12.08 -1.69 -6.55
CA GLU A 135 -12.62 -2.76 -5.69
C GLU A 135 -12.57 -4.09 -6.43
N ALA A 136 -12.02 -5.11 -5.79
CA ALA A 136 -11.96 -6.45 -6.35
C ALA A 136 -13.35 -7.00 -6.67
N GLY A 137 -13.50 -7.62 -7.84
CA GLY A 137 -14.79 -8.10 -8.36
C GLY A 137 -15.61 -7.05 -9.12
N VAL A 138 -15.17 -5.78 -9.16
CA VAL A 138 -15.83 -4.70 -9.91
C VAL A 138 -14.98 -4.33 -11.13
N GLY A 139 -15.61 -4.19 -12.29
CA GLY A 139 -14.93 -3.75 -13.53
C GLY A 139 -13.81 -4.66 -14.03
N GLY A 140 -13.70 -5.89 -13.53
CA GLY A 140 -12.61 -6.82 -13.85
C GLY A 140 -11.40 -6.73 -12.93
N ALA A 141 -11.45 -5.90 -11.88
CA ALA A 141 -10.42 -5.83 -10.85
C ALA A 141 -10.36 -7.13 -10.03
N LEU A 142 -9.15 -7.55 -9.66
CA LEU A 142 -8.89 -8.77 -8.90
C LEU A 142 -7.97 -8.45 -7.70
N PRO A 143 -8.15 -9.13 -6.56
CA PRO A 143 -7.29 -8.91 -5.40
C PRO A 143 -5.88 -9.48 -5.64
N GLY A 144 -4.90 -8.92 -4.95
CA GLY A 144 -3.52 -9.42 -4.96
C GLY A 144 -2.97 -9.62 -3.56
N ILE A 145 -1.77 -10.16 -3.45
CA ILE A 145 -1.09 -10.44 -2.19
C ILE A 145 -0.18 -9.27 -1.84
N VAL A 146 -0.47 -8.55 -0.74
CA VAL A 146 0.42 -7.49 -0.24
C VAL A 146 1.51 -8.01 0.69
N MET A 147 1.25 -9.15 1.37
CA MET A 147 2.24 -9.82 2.20
C MET A 147 2.11 -11.33 2.09
N PRO A 148 3.12 -12.03 1.55
CA PRO A 148 3.15 -13.49 1.50
C PRO A 148 3.05 -14.14 2.90
N ALA A 149 2.56 -15.39 2.95
CA ALA A 149 2.45 -16.16 4.18
C ALA A 149 3.82 -16.45 4.81
N GLU A 150 4.84 -16.66 3.97
CA GLU A 150 6.19 -16.97 4.39
C GLU A 150 7.12 -15.76 4.17
N ALA A 151 7.80 -15.36 5.25
CA ALA A 151 8.79 -14.29 5.24
C ALA A 151 10.13 -14.80 4.68
N LYS A 152 10.21 -15.05 3.38
CA LYS A 152 11.43 -15.49 2.69
C LYS A 152 11.56 -14.79 1.33
N ALA A 153 12.81 -14.54 0.92
CA ALA A 153 13.08 -14.05 -0.44
C ALA A 153 12.54 -15.06 -1.47
N GLY A 154 11.91 -14.54 -2.51
CA GLY A 154 11.23 -15.40 -3.49
C GLY A 154 10.90 -14.66 -4.79
N PRO A 155 10.12 -15.31 -5.67
CA PRO A 155 9.68 -14.69 -6.91
C PRO A 155 8.76 -13.49 -6.64
N PRO A 156 8.63 -12.58 -7.62
CA PRO A 156 7.63 -11.51 -7.57
C PRO A 156 6.21 -12.06 -7.45
N TYR A 157 5.35 -11.26 -6.83
CA TYR A 157 3.91 -11.52 -6.70
C TYR A 157 3.13 -10.26 -7.02
N ARG A 158 1.87 -10.41 -7.43
CA ARG A 158 0.98 -9.30 -7.73
C ARG A 158 0.32 -8.81 -6.45
N GLN A 159 0.43 -7.50 -6.20
CA GLN A 159 -0.18 -6.87 -5.02
C GLN A 159 -1.60 -6.40 -5.31
N GLU A 160 -1.89 -6.05 -6.56
CA GLU A 160 -3.21 -5.67 -7.05
C GLU A 160 -3.32 -5.91 -8.55
N TYR A 161 -4.54 -6.00 -9.05
CA TYR A 161 -4.77 -6.15 -10.48
C TYR A 161 -6.09 -5.48 -10.92
N TYR A 162 -5.97 -4.37 -11.58
CA TYR A 162 -7.03 -3.77 -12.38
C TYR A 162 -6.38 -3.25 -13.66
N LEU A 163 -6.64 -3.95 -14.78
CA LEU A 163 -5.93 -3.75 -16.04
C LEU A 163 -5.87 -2.28 -16.47
N ASN A 164 -4.65 -1.77 -16.69
CA ASN A 164 -4.34 -0.36 -17.02
C ASN A 164 -4.74 0.66 -15.94
N TRP A 165 -5.03 0.21 -14.70
CA TRP A 165 -5.46 1.10 -13.63
C TRP A 165 -4.67 0.88 -12.34
N ALA A 166 -4.51 -0.37 -11.90
CA ALA A 166 -3.79 -0.75 -10.70
C ALA A 166 -3.07 -2.09 -10.95
N GLU A 167 -1.75 -2.06 -11.16
CA GLU A 167 -0.97 -3.23 -11.56
C GLU A 167 0.36 -3.33 -10.80
N ASP A 168 0.26 -3.28 -9.46
CA ASP A 168 1.43 -3.27 -8.60
C ASP A 168 1.95 -4.68 -8.29
N MET A 169 3.25 -4.74 -8.19
CA MET A 169 4.05 -5.95 -7.96
C MET A 169 4.90 -5.79 -6.71
N GLY A 170 5.04 -6.86 -5.96
CA GLY A 170 5.95 -6.95 -4.82
C GLY A 170 6.90 -8.12 -4.93
N GLN A 171 8.03 -8.04 -4.25
CA GLN A 171 8.99 -9.12 -4.12
C GLN A 171 9.70 -9.01 -2.78
N ILE A 172 9.70 -10.05 -1.95
CA ILE A 172 10.58 -10.10 -0.77
C ILE A 172 12.00 -10.35 -1.28
N ILE A 173 12.91 -9.39 -1.02
CA ILE A 173 14.31 -9.45 -1.50
C ILE A 173 15.33 -9.69 -0.39
N ALA A 174 14.97 -9.46 0.88
CA ALA A 174 15.84 -9.72 2.02
C ALA A 174 15.01 -9.99 3.29
N VAL A 175 15.63 -10.68 4.27
CA VAL A 175 15.08 -10.93 5.60
C VAL A 175 16.18 -10.81 6.65
N GLY A 176 15.82 -10.59 7.91
CA GLY A 176 16.76 -10.51 9.03
C GLY A 176 17.49 -9.19 9.15
N GLU A 177 17.01 -8.13 8.48
CA GLU A 177 17.64 -6.80 8.53
C GLU A 177 17.32 -6.06 9.84
N THR A 178 18.15 -5.09 10.18
CA THR A 178 17.91 -4.15 11.29
C THR A 178 17.64 -2.77 10.71
N VAL A 179 16.56 -2.13 11.17
CA VAL A 179 16.11 -0.81 10.71
C VAL A 179 16.00 0.13 11.92
N ILE A 180 16.58 1.31 11.78
CA ILE A 180 16.51 2.37 12.81
C ILE A 180 15.68 3.52 12.23
N VAL A 181 14.61 3.87 12.94
CA VAL A 181 13.72 5.00 12.63
C VAL A 181 13.35 5.72 13.93
N PRO A 182 12.71 6.90 13.90
CA PRO A 182 12.34 7.62 15.11
C PRO A 182 11.52 6.82 16.13
N ALA A 183 10.66 5.89 15.67
CA ALA A 183 9.90 5.00 16.53
C ALA A 183 10.75 3.96 17.29
N GLY A 184 12.01 3.75 16.89
CA GLY A 184 12.92 2.80 17.56
C GLY A 184 13.80 2.01 16.62
N THR A 185 14.44 0.97 17.17
CA THR A 185 15.26 0.00 16.45
C THR A 185 14.49 -1.31 16.30
N PHE A 186 14.33 -1.76 15.07
CA PHE A 186 13.59 -2.98 14.72
C PHE A 186 14.54 -3.99 14.11
N THR A 187 14.54 -5.20 14.62
CA THR A 187 15.36 -6.33 14.13
C THR A 187 14.50 -7.36 13.40
N ASN A 188 15.15 -8.25 12.65
CA ASN A 188 14.48 -9.28 11.85
C ASN A 188 13.48 -8.71 10.84
N CYS A 189 13.71 -7.49 10.35
CA CYS A 189 12.89 -6.91 9.31
C CYS A 189 13.04 -7.69 8.00
N LEU A 190 11.94 -7.83 7.27
CA LEU A 190 12.00 -8.19 5.86
C LEU A 190 12.02 -6.93 5.01
N ARG A 191 12.65 -7.02 3.84
CA ARG A 191 12.63 -5.96 2.84
C ARG A 191 11.99 -6.45 1.57
N THR A 192 11.05 -5.66 1.06
CA THR A 192 10.47 -5.84 -0.27
C THR A 192 11.11 -4.88 -1.27
N LYS A 193 10.97 -5.22 -2.55
CA LYS A 193 11.01 -4.32 -3.69
C LYS A 193 9.61 -4.29 -4.26
N GLU A 194 9.08 -3.09 -4.49
CA GLU A 194 7.73 -2.88 -5.00
C GLU A 194 7.77 -1.95 -6.22
N TRP A 195 6.94 -2.22 -7.22
CA TRP A 195 6.88 -1.42 -8.45
C TRP A 195 5.54 -1.59 -9.15
N SER A 196 5.13 -0.59 -9.92
CA SER A 196 3.99 -0.70 -10.83
C SER A 196 4.42 -1.24 -12.18
N LEU A 197 3.54 -1.96 -12.87
CA LEU A 197 3.72 -2.30 -14.29
C LEU A 197 3.28 -1.16 -15.23
N LEU A 198 2.62 -0.15 -14.66
CA LEU A 198 2.11 1.01 -15.41
C LEU A 198 3.12 2.17 -15.44
N GLU A 199 4.08 2.17 -14.51
CA GLU A 199 5.01 3.27 -14.30
C GLU A 199 6.46 2.80 -14.20
N SER A 200 7.38 3.71 -14.43
CA SER A 200 8.80 3.45 -14.20
C SER A 200 9.19 3.74 -12.76
N GLY A 201 10.11 2.95 -12.23
CA GLY A 201 10.62 3.11 -10.88
C GLY A 201 10.34 1.91 -10.00
N SER A 202 10.82 1.97 -8.80
CA SER A 202 10.55 0.99 -7.74
C SER A 202 10.89 1.60 -6.39
N GLU A 203 10.23 1.12 -5.35
CA GLU A 203 10.54 1.43 -3.97
C GLU A 203 11.02 0.19 -3.21
N LYS A 204 11.65 0.43 -2.07
CA LYS A 204 11.99 -0.59 -1.08
C LYS A 204 11.22 -0.31 0.18
N ARG A 205 10.57 -1.33 0.74
CA ARG A 205 9.84 -1.23 2.00
C ARG A 205 10.40 -2.21 3.02
N TRP A 206 10.51 -1.77 4.26
CA TRP A 206 10.95 -2.60 5.39
C TRP A 206 9.80 -2.81 6.35
N TYR A 207 9.54 -4.07 6.63
CA TYR A 207 8.48 -4.50 7.55
C TYR A 207 9.10 -5.18 8.75
N ALA A 208 8.79 -4.72 9.95
CA ALA A 208 9.23 -5.31 11.20
C ALA A 208 8.19 -6.30 11.75
N PRO A 209 8.64 -7.42 12.36
CA PRO A 209 7.71 -8.40 12.93
C PRO A 209 6.86 -7.79 14.04
N GLN A 210 5.56 -8.09 14.05
CA GLN A 210 4.54 -7.60 14.98
C GLN A 210 4.26 -6.07 14.89
N ILE A 211 4.84 -5.40 13.92
CA ILE A 211 4.69 -3.96 13.68
C ILE A 211 4.07 -3.69 12.30
N GLY A 212 4.63 -4.25 11.24
CA GLY A 212 4.32 -3.90 9.86
C GLY A 212 5.37 -2.95 9.28
N LEU A 213 4.96 -2.04 8.40
CA LEU A 213 5.84 -1.09 7.72
C LEU A 213 6.55 -0.18 8.73
N VAL A 214 7.88 -0.09 8.63
CA VAL A 214 8.70 0.82 9.46
C VAL A 214 9.46 1.86 8.61
N ARG A 215 9.75 1.54 7.37
CA ARG A 215 10.46 2.42 6.44
C ARG A 215 10.09 2.10 4.99
N SER A 216 10.03 3.14 4.14
CA SER A 216 9.99 3.02 2.68
C SER A 216 10.97 4.00 2.05
N GLU A 217 11.55 3.62 0.92
CA GLU A 217 12.48 4.45 0.13
C GLU A 217 12.22 4.28 -1.37
N ALA A 218 11.97 5.40 -2.03
CA ALA A 218 11.95 5.53 -3.48
C ALA A 218 12.86 6.70 -3.90
N PRO A 219 13.19 6.87 -5.19
CA PRO A 219 13.94 8.03 -5.65
C PRO A 219 13.26 9.35 -5.31
N GLY A 220 13.88 10.14 -4.41
CA GLY A 220 13.32 11.41 -3.93
C GLY A 220 12.30 11.29 -2.82
N GLU A 221 11.98 10.10 -2.35
CA GLU A 221 10.98 9.85 -1.32
C GLU A 221 11.50 8.94 -0.21
N VAL A 222 11.20 9.29 1.03
CA VAL A 222 11.48 8.48 2.21
C VAL A 222 10.29 8.57 3.17
N VAL A 223 9.80 7.42 3.61
CA VAL A 223 8.79 7.30 4.67
C VAL A 223 9.40 6.63 5.88
N VAL A 224 9.21 7.18 7.07
CA VAL A 224 9.71 6.59 8.32
C VAL A 224 8.63 6.56 9.39
N LEU A 225 8.57 5.47 10.13
CA LEU A 225 7.68 5.32 11.27
C LEU A 225 8.14 6.21 12.42
N MET A 226 7.24 7.10 12.88
CA MET A 226 7.47 8.05 13.97
C MET A 226 6.98 7.52 15.31
N SER A 227 5.80 6.91 15.33
CA SER A 227 5.20 6.33 16.53
C SER A 227 4.10 5.33 16.23
N ILE A 228 3.80 4.50 17.22
CA ILE A 228 2.70 3.53 17.20
C ILE A 228 1.91 3.69 18.49
N LYS A 229 0.59 3.78 18.36
CA LYS A 229 -0.34 3.71 19.50
C LYS A 229 -1.21 2.47 19.33
N ARG A 230 -1.14 1.56 20.29
CA ARG A 230 -1.99 0.36 20.34
C ARG A 230 -3.23 0.61 21.20
N PRO A 231 -4.33 -0.16 20.97
CA PRO A 231 -5.53 -0.08 21.81
C PRO A 231 -5.25 -0.45 23.25
#